data_6a94562f13238c164996df290c4c1039
#
_entry.id   6a94562f13238c164996df290c4c1039
#
_cell.length_a   1.000
_cell.length_b   1.000
_cell.length_c   1.000
_cell.angle_alpha   90.00
_cell.angle_beta   90.00
_cell.angle_gamma   90.00
#
_symmetry.space_group_name_H-M   'P 1'
#
loop_
_entity.id
_entity.type
_entity.pdbx_description
1 polymer ?
#
loop_
_entity_poly.entity_id
_entity_poly.type
_entity_poly.pdbx_seq_one_letter_code
_entity_poly.pdbx_strand_id
1 'polypeptide(L)'
;IAPNRKYVVISGHMRLTATAAPNDYVEFGTSSEALGYLGHMDMLNRFFKNDRNNSSQGRAYGKAMEWRFKSHAEEPFWRWICSWGRALRKPSDLGYDDERFILPPLNEEQHIVQSATLADGMLFALPAVGLDEQREESKRSIRERCEKIGALVADTGRPALIWCNLNDEGATLKKVMPTAIEVSGRDDDDAKEDKLLTFANGEARLLITKPKIGAWGLNLQHCAHVLFFPSHSYEQYYQGVRRCWRFGQQRPVKVDIVATEGERNVLVNLQRKADAANNMFDQLVHHMREHLNIAIPMDHVGSLEQPLWL
;
A
#
# COMPACT_ATOMS: atom_id res chain seq x y z
N ILE A 1 -2.99 17.46 15.18
CA ILE A 1 -3.43 16.32 14.37
C ILE A 1 -3.15 16.69 12.93
N ALA A 2 -2.17 16.04 12.28
CA ALA A 2 -1.81 16.36 10.91
C ALA A 2 -2.98 16.01 9.97
N PRO A 3 -3.42 16.89 9.08
CA PRO A 3 -4.65 16.72 8.29
C PRO A 3 -4.66 15.56 7.29
N ASN A 4 -3.55 14.87 7.12
CA ASN A 4 -3.41 13.77 6.17
C ASN A 4 -3.30 12.37 6.80
N ARG A 5 -3.56 12.24 8.11
CA ARG A 5 -3.52 10.93 8.77
C ARG A 5 -4.93 10.40 8.94
N LYS A 6 -5.22 9.30 8.27
CA LYS A 6 -6.55 8.68 8.26
C LYS A 6 -6.71 7.79 9.48
N TYR A 7 -7.21 8.39 10.55
CA TYR A 7 -7.60 7.68 11.76
C TYR A 7 -9.09 7.75 11.93
N VAL A 8 -9.69 6.65 12.28
CA VAL A 8 -11.01 6.64 12.91
C VAL A 8 -10.74 6.62 14.40
N VAL A 9 -10.99 7.74 15.09
CA VAL A 9 -10.96 7.79 16.54
C VAL A 9 -12.36 7.42 17.01
N ILE A 10 -12.50 6.21 17.52
CA ILE A 10 -13.69 5.78 18.24
C ILE A 10 -13.40 6.02 19.72
N SER A 11 -14.39 6.46 20.48
CA SER A 11 -14.26 6.93 21.87
C SER A 11 -13.22 6.20 22.71
N GLY A 12 -12.43 6.95 23.50
CA GLY A 12 -11.35 6.38 24.31
C GLY A 12 -10.02 6.23 23.59
N HIS A 13 -9.72 7.07 22.60
CA HIS A 13 -8.43 7.09 21.91
C HIS A 13 -8.08 5.77 21.18
N MET A 14 -9.02 5.17 20.47
CA MET A 14 -8.75 4.00 19.63
C MET A 14 -8.43 4.42 18.19
N ARG A 15 -7.38 3.82 17.62
CA ARG A 15 -6.99 3.98 16.22
C ARG A 15 -7.18 2.66 15.47
N LEU A 16 -7.93 2.69 14.36
CA LEU A 16 -8.08 1.56 13.44
C LEU A 16 -7.38 1.90 12.12
N THR A 17 -6.52 1.00 11.64
CA THR A 17 -5.84 1.15 10.36
C THR A 17 -5.43 -0.20 9.81
N ALA A 18 -5.46 -0.35 8.48
CA ALA A 18 -4.93 -1.50 7.79
C ALA A 18 -3.41 -1.39 7.53
N THR A 19 -2.83 -0.21 7.75
CA THR A 19 -1.43 0.10 7.51
C THR A 19 -0.87 0.86 8.70
N ALA A 20 -0.59 0.14 9.80
CA ALA A 20 -0.18 0.74 11.06
C ALA A 20 1.22 1.39 10.98
N ALA A 21 2.14 0.74 10.27
CA ALA A 21 3.50 1.21 10.02
C ALA A 21 3.91 0.81 8.58
N PRO A 22 3.37 1.50 7.56
CA PRO A 22 3.48 1.05 6.17
C PRO A 22 4.89 1.17 5.58
N ASN A 23 5.74 1.98 6.16
CA ASN A 23 7.08 2.20 5.63
C ASN A 23 8.20 1.70 6.55
N ASP A 24 8.01 1.85 7.87
CA ASP A 24 9.01 1.48 8.86
C ASP A 24 8.36 1.30 10.24
N TYR A 25 8.91 0.39 11.07
CA TYR A 25 8.44 0.13 12.44
C TYR A 25 8.51 1.35 13.36
N VAL A 26 9.38 2.31 13.07
CA VAL A 26 9.47 3.57 13.82
C VAL A 26 8.17 4.39 13.77
N GLU A 27 7.31 4.17 12.77
CA GLU A 27 6.02 4.85 12.65
C GLU A 27 5.04 4.49 13.77
N PHE A 28 5.24 3.35 14.46
CA PHE A 28 4.47 3.00 15.65
C PHE A 28 4.63 4.02 16.78
N GLY A 29 5.77 4.70 16.87
CA GLY A 29 5.99 5.75 17.85
C GLY A 29 4.98 6.89 17.74
N THR A 30 4.63 7.28 16.52
CA THR A 30 3.60 8.30 16.29
C THR A 30 2.21 7.83 16.73
N SER A 31 1.92 6.53 16.51
CA SER A 31 0.65 5.94 16.93
C SER A 31 0.57 5.83 18.45
N SER A 32 1.65 5.40 19.08
CA SER A 32 1.78 5.28 20.53
C SER A 32 1.60 6.64 21.22
N GLU A 33 2.28 7.66 20.73
CA GLU A 33 2.19 9.02 21.26
C GLU A 33 0.76 9.60 21.12
N ALA A 34 0.12 9.42 19.95
CA ALA A 34 -1.25 9.86 19.72
C ALA A 34 -2.28 9.16 20.60
N LEU A 35 -1.99 7.94 21.05
CA LEU A 35 -2.85 7.15 21.94
C LEU A 35 -2.51 7.33 23.44
N GLY A 36 -1.53 8.18 23.75
CA GLY A 36 -1.16 8.49 25.13
C GLY A 36 -0.27 7.45 25.82
N TYR A 37 0.39 6.58 25.05
CA TYR A 37 1.38 5.63 25.56
C TYR A 37 2.79 6.25 25.56
N LEU A 38 3.79 5.55 25.03
CA LEU A 38 5.16 6.03 24.96
C LEU A 38 5.33 7.08 23.86
N GLY A 39 5.98 8.19 24.14
CA GLY A 39 6.30 9.22 23.14
C GLY A 39 7.20 8.68 22.03
N HIS A 40 7.11 9.27 20.82
CA HIS A 40 7.85 8.80 19.65
C HIS A 40 9.36 8.71 19.90
N MET A 41 9.97 9.75 20.47
CA MET A 41 11.41 9.78 20.75
C MET A 41 11.80 8.80 21.87
N ASP A 42 10.95 8.62 22.87
CA ASP A 42 11.19 7.67 23.96
C ASP A 42 11.15 6.23 23.44
N MET A 43 10.21 5.93 22.55
CA MET A 43 10.14 4.63 21.86
C MET A 43 11.42 4.37 21.03
N LEU A 44 11.88 5.35 20.25
CA LEU A 44 13.11 5.24 19.49
C LEU A 44 14.33 5.00 20.42
N ASN A 45 14.46 5.80 21.47
CA ASN A 45 15.55 5.67 22.45
C ASN A 45 15.52 4.33 23.17
N ARG A 46 14.35 3.76 23.41
CA ARG A 46 14.20 2.49 24.13
C ARG A 46 14.55 1.29 23.26
N PHE A 47 14.05 1.23 22.04
CA PHE A 47 14.10 0.01 21.22
C PHE A 47 15.05 0.09 20.04
N PHE A 48 15.38 1.28 19.56
CA PHE A 48 16.16 1.48 18.34
C PHE A 48 17.50 2.16 18.61
N LYS A 49 18.42 2.00 17.69
CA LYS A 49 19.66 2.76 17.60
C LYS A 49 19.79 3.39 16.22
N ASN A 50 20.38 4.57 16.20
CA ASN A 50 20.64 5.30 14.96
C ASN A 50 22.05 4.92 14.45
N ASP A 51 22.15 4.47 13.21
CA ASP A 51 23.41 4.05 12.60
C ASP A 51 24.30 5.20 12.14
N ARG A 52 23.92 6.46 12.38
CA ARG A 52 24.72 7.63 11.99
C ARG A 52 26.15 7.63 12.54
N ASN A 53 26.41 6.99 13.64
CA ASN A 53 27.69 7.03 14.33
C ASN A 53 28.68 5.90 13.94
N ASN A 54 28.28 4.93 13.13
CA ASN A 54 29.14 3.79 12.76
C ASN A 54 29.75 3.87 11.34
N SER A 55 29.49 4.92 10.57
CA SER A 55 30.12 5.09 9.25
C SER A 55 31.40 5.90 9.36
N SER A 56 32.49 5.24 9.76
CA SER A 56 33.86 5.72 9.50
C SER A 56 34.24 5.67 8.01
N GLN A 57 33.32 5.32 7.13
CA GLN A 57 33.50 5.32 5.69
C GLN A 57 32.47 6.25 5.03
N GLY A 58 32.98 7.43 4.66
CA GLY A 58 32.44 8.29 3.63
C GLY A 58 31.02 8.82 3.86
N ARG A 59 30.93 10.13 4.08
CA ARG A 59 29.68 10.90 3.95
C ARG A 59 29.08 10.70 2.55
N ALA A 60 28.31 9.65 2.36
CA ALA A 60 27.42 9.57 1.22
C ALA A 60 26.27 10.54 1.49
N TYR A 61 26.28 11.65 0.81
CA TYR A 61 25.18 12.62 0.74
C TYR A 61 23.89 11.85 0.42
N GLY A 62 22.87 11.99 1.27
CA GLY A 62 21.51 11.53 0.94
C GLY A 62 20.99 10.26 1.59
N LYS A 63 21.76 9.54 2.43
CA LYS A 63 21.17 8.43 3.20
C LYS A 63 20.23 8.95 4.29
N ALA A 64 18.94 8.60 4.17
CA ALA A 64 17.97 8.81 5.22
C ALA A 64 18.45 8.16 6.54
N MET A 65 18.06 8.74 7.68
CA MET A 65 18.34 8.15 8.99
C MET A 65 17.75 6.74 9.05
N GLU A 66 18.61 5.75 9.14
CA GLU A 66 18.20 4.35 9.25
C GLU A 66 18.20 3.98 10.73
N TRP A 67 17.01 3.77 11.27
CA TRP A 67 16.81 3.25 12.60
C TRP A 67 16.77 1.74 12.53
N ARG A 68 17.54 1.06 13.37
CA ARG A 68 17.49 -0.41 13.51
C ARG A 68 17.29 -0.80 14.96
N PHE A 69 16.72 -1.97 15.22
CA PHE A 69 16.59 -2.49 16.55
C PHE A 69 17.95 -2.59 17.26
N LYS A 70 17.97 -2.31 18.56
CA LYS A 70 19.04 -2.77 19.43
C LYS A 70 19.02 -4.30 19.47
N SER A 71 20.17 -4.96 19.59
CA SER A 71 20.32 -6.41 19.41
C SER A 71 19.37 -7.30 20.22
N HIS A 72 18.82 -6.79 21.32
CA HIS A 72 17.93 -7.52 22.24
C HIS A 72 16.57 -6.83 22.41
N ALA A 73 16.25 -5.85 21.57
CA ALA A 73 15.07 -5.01 21.76
C ALA A 73 13.88 -5.39 20.87
N GLU A 74 14.05 -6.28 19.89
CA GLU A 74 13.00 -6.63 18.93
C GLU A 74 11.83 -7.33 19.62
N GLU A 75 12.06 -8.40 20.35
CA GLU A 75 11.01 -9.12 21.08
C GLU A 75 10.33 -8.24 22.15
N PRO A 76 11.05 -7.49 23.02
CA PRO A 76 10.44 -6.51 23.92
C PRO A 76 9.60 -5.44 23.21
N PHE A 77 9.99 -5.01 22.01
CA PHE A 77 9.23 -4.07 21.21
C PHE A 77 7.88 -4.64 20.76
N TRP A 78 7.86 -5.87 20.23
CA TRP A 78 6.62 -6.51 19.79
C TRP A 78 5.69 -6.80 20.97
N ARG A 79 6.22 -7.27 22.11
CA ARG A 79 5.44 -7.43 23.34
C ARG A 79 4.85 -6.11 23.82
N TRP A 80 5.62 -5.03 23.74
CA TRP A 80 5.13 -3.70 24.09
C TRP A 80 4.02 -3.24 23.15
N ILE A 81 4.17 -3.40 21.83
CA ILE A 81 3.08 -3.11 20.88
C ILE A 81 1.84 -3.93 21.23
N CYS A 82 1.97 -5.22 21.49
CA CYS A 82 0.85 -6.10 21.83
C CYS A 82 0.19 -5.79 23.19
N SER A 83 0.84 -4.99 24.06
CA SER A 83 0.20 -4.56 25.31
C SER A 83 -0.94 -3.54 25.10
N TRP A 84 -0.91 -2.77 24.01
CA TRP A 84 -1.91 -1.76 23.68
C TRP A 84 -2.50 -1.88 22.26
N GLY A 85 -1.83 -2.56 21.34
CA GLY A 85 -2.25 -2.78 19.95
C GLY A 85 -2.73 -4.20 19.71
N ARG A 86 -3.59 -4.38 18.71
CA ARG A 86 -4.04 -5.69 18.22
C ARG A 86 -3.97 -5.70 16.72
N ALA A 87 -3.56 -6.84 16.13
CA ALA A 87 -3.52 -7.05 14.69
C ALA A 87 -4.33 -8.28 14.32
N LEU A 88 -5.13 -8.15 13.27
CA LEU A 88 -5.96 -9.22 12.74
C LEU A 88 -6.00 -9.12 11.22
N ARG A 89 -5.65 -10.19 10.52
CA ARG A 89 -5.77 -10.30 9.06
C ARG A 89 -6.92 -11.22 8.65
N LYS A 90 -7.11 -12.27 9.43
CA LYS A 90 -8.05 -13.35 9.16
C LYS A 90 -8.47 -14.05 10.45
N PRO A 91 -9.58 -14.77 10.47
CA PRO A 91 -10.09 -15.44 11.66
C PRO A 91 -9.11 -16.40 12.33
N SER A 92 -8.28 -17.10 11.55
CA SER A 92 -7.27 -18.01 12.11
C SER A 92 -6.18 -17.29 12.93
N ASP A 93 -6.03 -15.98 12.80
CA ASP A 93 -5.16 -15.21 13.69
C ASP A 93 -5.68 -15.24 15.15
N LEU A 94 -6.97 -15.48 15.33
CA LEU A 94 -7.65 -15.68 16.64
C LEU A 94 -8.00 -17.15 16.91
N GLY A 95 -7.56 -18.10 16.08
CA GLY A 95 -7.81 -19.53 16.24
C GLY A 95 -9.13 -20.03 15.63
N TYR A 96 -9.84 -19.20 14.86
CA TYR A 96 -11.06 -19.59 14.15
C TYR A 96 -10.77 -20.05 12.72
N ASP A 97 -11.76 -20.69 12.07
CA ASP A 97 -11.64 -21.13 10.69
C ASP A 97 -11.71 -19.97 9.69
N ASP A 98 -10.87 -20.03 8.65
CA ASP A 98 -10.74 -19.02 7.60
C ASP A 98 -11.69 -19.25 6.40
N GLU A 99 -12.42 -20.37 6.31
CA GLU A 99 -13.13 -20.83 5.09
C GLU A 99 -13.85 -19.72 4.30
N ARG A 100 -14.58 -18.83 4.98
CA ARG A 100 -15.33 -17.74 4.35
C ARG A 100 -14.52 -16.48 4.11
N PHE A 101 -13.27 -16.45 4.58
CA PHE A 101 -12.41 -15.27 4.57
C PHE A 101 -11.18 -15.44 3.69
N ILE A 102 -11.08 -16.56 2.97
CA ILE A 102 -10.01 -16.81 2.03
C ILE A 102 -10.22 -15.92 0.81
N LEU A 103 -9.24 -15.05 0.56
CA LEU A 103 -9.24 -14.22 -0.64
C LEU A 103 -8.77 -15.04 -1.85
N PRO A 104 -9.28 -14.74 -3.06
CA PRO A 104 -8.78 -15.35 -4.28
C PRO A 104 -7.30 -14.99 -4.50
N PRO A 105 -6.59 -15.74 -5.36
CA PRO A 105 -5.19 -15.44 -5.67
C PRO A 105 -4.97 -13.99 -6.11
N LEU A 106 -3.87 -13.39 -5.65
CA LEU A 106 -3.34 -12.13 -6.11
C LEU A 106 -2.14 -12.42 -7.02
N ASN A 107 -2.26 -12.06 -8.30
CA ASN A 107 -1.21 -12.29 -9.29
C ASN A 107 -0.58 -10.95 -9.65
N GLU A 108 0.65 -10.74 -9.21
CA GLU A 108 1.42 -9.51 -9.46
C GLU A 108 2.42 -9.75 -10.59
N GLU A 109 2.44 -8.86 -11.58
CA GLU A 109 3.35 -8.91 -12.71
C GLU A 109 4.01 -7.55 -12.92
N GLN A 110 5.33 -7.54 -13.09
CA GLN A 110 6.11 -6.34 -13.38
C GLN A 110 6.46 -6.28 -14.85
N HIS A 111 6.17 -5.14 -15.48
CA HIS A 111 6.46 -4.87 -16.87
C HIS A 111 7.49 -3.74 -16.96
N ILE A 112 8.68 -4.06 -17.45
CA ILE A 112 9.73 -3.09 -17.67
C ILE A 112 9.66 -2.62 -19.12
N VAL A 113 9.41 -1.33 -19.32
CA VAL A 113 9.42 -0.68 -20.63
C VAL A 113 10.71 0.08 -20.84
N GLN A 114 11.19 0.11 -22.07
CA GLN A 114 12.34 0.92 -22.44
C GLN A 114 11.89 2.35 -22.71
N SER A 115 12.55 3.32 -22.11
CA SER A 115 12.35 4.73 -22.44
C SER A 115 13.00 5.02 -23.79
N ALA A 116 12.26 5.62 -24.70
CA ALA A 116 12.78 6.03 -26.01
C ALA A 116 13.79 7.18 -25.89
N THR A 117 13.70 7.96 -24.80
CA THR A 117 14.59 9.09 -24.50
C THR A 117 15.51 8.75 -23.33
N LEU A 118 16.82 8.76 -23.57
CA LEU A 118 17.83 8.68 -22.51
C LEU A 118 18.03 10.07 -21.88
N ALA A 119 18.55 10.12 -20.65
CA ALA A 119 18.97 11.37 -20.05
C ALA A 119 20.10 12.00 -20.85
N ASP A 120 20.15 13.34 -20.91
CA ASP A 120 21.19 14.07 -21.66
C ASP A 120 22.57 13.60 -21.26
N GLY A 121 23.36 13.19 -22.28
CA GLY A 121 24.72 12.71 -22.10
C GLY A 121 24.86 11.25 -21.65
N MET A 122 23.79 10.47 -21.56
CA MET A 122 23.86 9.06 -21.21
C MET A 122 23.67 8.15 -22.43
N LEU A 123 24.52 7.11 -22.52
CA LEU A 123 24.45 6.07 -23.55
C LEU A 123 23.56 4.88 -23.12
N PHE A 124 23.25 4.78 -21.82
CA PHE A 124 22.45 3.69 -21.23
C PHE A 124 21.52 4.25 -20.16
N ALA A 125 20.36 3.62 -19.98
CA ALA A 125 19.47 3.88 -18.85
C ALA A 125 20.14 3.39 -17.55
N LEU A 126 20.51 4.32 -16.67
CA LEU A 126 20.99 3.99 -15.34
C LEU A 126 19.81 4.06 -14.35
N PRO A 127 19.79 3.18 -13.33
CA PRO A 127 18.80 3.27 -12.27
C PRO A 127 18.91 4.62 -11.55
N ALA A 128 17.80 5.35 -11.50
CA ALA A 128 17.76 6.63 -10.79
C ALA A 128 18.00 6.41 -9.27
N VAL A 129 18.93 7.16 -8.70
CA VAL A 129 19.37 7.01 -7.31
C VAL A 129 18.58 7.94 -6.37
N GLY A 130 18.26 9.16 -6.85
CA GLY A 130 17.56 10.18 -6.09
C GLY A 130 16.08 10.30 -6.45
N LEU A 131 15.28 10.93 -5.57
CA LEU A 131 13.85 11.18 -5.82
C LEU A 131 13.62 12.10 -7.03
N ASP A 132 14.50 13.07 -7.24
CA ASP A 132 14.40 14.00 -8.37
C ASP A 132 14.71 13.30 -9.70
N GLU A 133 15.76 12.47 -9.74
CA GLU A 133 16.11 11.67 -10.92
C GLU A 133 14.98 10.69 -11.28
N GLN A 134 14.37 10.05 -10.29
CA GLN A 134 13.25 9.15 -10.50
C GLN A 134 12.03 9.90 -11.03
N ARG A 135 11.77 11.11 -10.54
CA ARG A 135 10.69 11.96 -11.03
C ARG A 135 10.89 12.39 -12.47
N GLU A 136 12.12 12.73 -12.83
CA GLU A 136 12.49 13.06 -14.21
C GLU A 136 12.38 11.83 -15.13
N GLU A 137 12.81 10.64 -14.65
CA GLU A 137 12.63 9.39 -15.38
C GLU A 137 11.15 9.09 -15.61
N SER A 138 10.32 9.22 -14.56
CA SER A 138 8.89 9.03 -14.66
C SER A 138 8.24 9.98 -15.66
N LYS A 139 8.66 11.24 -15.72
CA LYS A 139 8.16 12.22 -16.71
C LYS A 139 8.57 11.89 -18.13
N ARG A 140 9.85 11.51 -18.32
CA ARG A 140 10.44 11.23 -19.61
C ARG A 140 9.81 10.02 -20.29
N SER A 141 9.40 9.03 -19.52
CA SER A 141 8.86 7.75 -19.98
C SER A 141 7.31 7.64 -19.92
N ILE A 142 6.61 8.75 -19.74
CA ILE A 142 5.14 8.76 -19.59
C ILE A 142 4.47 8.06 -20.77
N ARG A 143 4.88 8.36 -21.98
CA ARG A 143 4.25 7.87 -23.21
C ARG A 143 4.34 6.34 -23.28
N GLU A 144 5.55 5.79 -23.19
CA GLU A 144 5.82 4.37 -23.32
C GLU A 144 5.12 3.55 -22.23
N ARG A 145 5.11 4.06 -21.00
CA ARG A 145 4.40 3.42 -19.87
C ARG A 145 2.89 3.44 -20.06
N CYS A 146 2.32 4.57 -20.54
CA CYS A 146 0.89 4.68 -20.81
C CYS A 146 0.46 3.79 -21.99
N GLU A 147 1.25 3.71 -23.06
CA GLU A 147 1.00 2.82 -24.20
C GLU A 147 1.02 1.34 -23.75
N LYS A 148 1.97 0.96 -22.88
CA LYS A 148 2.01 -0.39 -22.31
C LYS A 148 0.77 -0.71 -21.47
N ILE A 149 0.31 0.22 -20.62
CA ILE A 149 -0.96 0.06 -19.88
C ILE A 149 -2.13 -0.10 -20.83
N GLY A 150 -2.22 0.73 -21.88
CA GLY A 150 -3.27 0.62 -22.90
C GLY A 150 -3.32 -0.76 -23.55
N ALA A 151 -2.15 -1.31 -23.90
CA ALA A 151 -2.04 -2.66 -24.48
C ALA A 151 -2.50 -3.74 -23.49
N LEU A 152 -2.06 -3.70 -22.24
CA LEU A 152 -2.46 -4.66 -21.20
C LEU A 152 -3.97 -4.66 -20.94
N VAL A 153 -4.60 -3.49 -20.96
CA VAL A 153 -6.05 -3.33 -20.77
C VAL A 153 -6.84 -3.79 -21.98
N ALA A 154 -6.33 -3.54 -23.20
CA ALA A 154 -6.96 -3.97 -24.45
C ALA A 154 -6.99 -5.49 -24.56
N ASP A 155 -5.91 -6.16 -24.18
CA ASP A 155 -5.77 -7.61 -24.23
C ASP A 155 -6.82 -8.34 -23.38
N THR A 156 -7.15 -7.80 -22.20
CA THR A 156 -8.09 -8.46 -21.29
C THR A 156 -9.56 -8.17 -21.57
N GLY A 157 -9.91 -7.00 -22.12
CA GLY A 157 -11.27 -6.54 -22.31
C GLY A 157 -12.11 -6.38 -21.02
N ARG A 158 -11.52 -6.61 -19.84
CA ARG A 158 -12.18 -6.61 -18.53
C ARG A 158 -12.20 -5.22 -17.89
N PRO A 159 -13.06 -4.98 -16.87
CA PRO A 159 -12.95 -3.78 -16.05
C PRO A 159 -11.55 -3.66 -15.44
N ALA A 160 -10.97 -2.46 -15.55
CA ALA A 160 -9.63 -2.20 -15.03
C ALA A 160 -9.55 -0.86 -14.31
N LEU A 161 -8.80 -0.87 -13.20
CA LEU A 161 -8.49 0.28 -12.37
C LEU A 161 -7.02 0.67 -12.56
N ILE A 162 -6.78 1.88 -13.03
CA ILE A 162 -5.45 2.40 -13.33
C ILE A 162 -5.07 3.49 -12.34
N TRP A 163 -4.01 3.25 -11.57
CA TRP A 163 -3.46 4.18 -10.61
C TRP A 163 -2.30 4.96 -11.19
N CYS A 164 -2.46 6.27 -11.36
CA CYS A 164 -1.40 7.18 -11.79
C CYS A 164 -0.87 8.06 -10.64
N ASN A 165 0.35 8.55 -10.76
CA ASN A 165 0.99 9.41 -9.78
C ASN A 165 1.00 10.88 -10.24
N LEU A 166 1.28 11.10 -11.54
CA LEU A 166 1.38 12.43 -12.15
C LEU A 166 0.08 12.83 -12.87
N ASN A 167 -0.16 14.13 -12.99
CA ASN A 167 -1.30 14.63 -13.81
C ASN A 167 -1.12 14.30 -15.28
N ASP A 168 0.13 14.39 -15.76
CA ASP A 168 0.46 14.13 -17.16
C ASP A 168 0.30 12.64 -17.52
N GLU A 169 0.51 11.74 -16.56
CA GLU A 169 0.18 10.31 -16.73
C GLU A 169 -1.32 10.12 -16.94
N GLY A 170 -2.17 10.73 -16.09
CA GLY A 170 -3.63 10.67 -16.24
C GLY A 170 -4.09 11.22 -17.59
N ALA A 171 -3.61 12.40 -17.98
CA ALA A 171 -3.94 13.01 -19.25
C ALA A 171 -3.49 12.18 -20.47
N THR A 172 -2.32 11.54 -20.38
CA THR A 172 -1.80 10.67 -21.45
C THR A 172 -2.58 9.35 -21.53
N LEU A 173 -2.87 8.73 -20.37
CA LEU A 173 -3.74 7.54 -20.31
C LEU A 173 -5.12 7.81 -20.91
N LYS A 174 -5.69 9.00 -20.65
CA LYS A 174 -6.96 9.40 -21.25
C LYS A 174 -6.90 9.53 -22.76
N LYS A 175 -5.76 9.95 -23.33
CA LYS A 175 -5.54 9.98 -24.79
C LYS A 175 -5.41 8.57 -25.36
N VAL A 176 -4.68 7.69 -24.68
CA VAL A 176 -4.50 6.28 -25.08
C VAL A 176 -5.80 5.49 -24.95
N MET A 177 -6.62 5.79 -23.95
CA MET A 177 -7.87 5.12 -23.64
C MET A 177 -9.03 6.14 -23.55
N PRO A 178 -9.55 6.66 -24.67
CA PRO A 178 -10.57 7.73 -24.66
C PRO A 178 -11.87 7.37 -23.93
N THR A 179 -12.20 6.08 -23.84
CA THR A 179 -13.41 5.58 -23.16
C THR A 179 -13.23 5.47 -21.63
N ALA A 180 -12.01 5.62 -21.11
CA ALA A 180 -11.79 5.56 -19.67
C ALA A 180 -12.36 6.79 -18.97
N ILE A 181 -12.90 6.62 -17.78
CA ILE A 181 -13.23 7.75 -16.89
C ILE A 181 -11.96 8.16 -16.15
N GLU A 182 -11.66 9.45 -16.14
CA GLU A 182 -10.58 10.01 -15.32
C GLU A 182 -11.19 10.78 -14.15
N VAL A 183 -10.73 10.46 -12.93
CA VAL A 183 -11.01 11.24 -11.71
C VAL A 183 -9.72 11.93 -11.26
N SER A 184 -9.72 13.24 -11.33
CA SER A 184 -8.55 14.08 -11.09
C SER A 184 -8.78 15.07 -9.93
N GLY A 185 -7.70 15.71 -9.47
CA GLY A 185 -7.80 16.78 -8.47
C GLY A 185 -8.46 18.06 -8.98
N ARG A 186 -8.74 18.17 -10.29
CA ARG A 186 -9.42 19.32 -10.89
C ARG A 186 -10.94 19.20 -10.84
N ASP A 187 -11.45 17.99 -10.68
CA ASP A 187 -12.87 17.75 -10.51
C ASP A 187 -13.32 18.28 -9.14
N ASP A 188 -14.51 18.83 -9.06
CA ASP A 188 -15.17 19.13 -7.79
C ASP A 188 -15.58 17.81 -7.10
N ASP A 189 -16.09 17.91 -5.89
CA ASP A 189 -16.34 16.70 -5.10
C ASP A 189 -17.55 15.91 -5.62
N ASP A 190 -18.57 16.60 -6.15
CA ASP A 190 -19.76 15.95 -6.74
C ASP A 190 -19.36 15.21 -8.02
N ALA A 191 -18.57 15.83 -8.91
CA ALA A 191 -18.08 15.19 -10.13
C ALA A 191 -17.14 14.00 -9.83
N LYS A 192 -16.35 14.06 -8.76
CA LYS A 192 -15.54 12.92 -8.34
C LYS A 192 -16.43 11.77 -7.89
N GLU A 193 -17.44 12.07 -7.06
CA GLU A 193 -18.37 11.06 -6.56
C GLU A 193 -19.12 10.38 -7.71
N ASP A 194 -19.70 11.14 -8.61
CA ASP A 194 -20.44 10.63 -9.78
C ASP A 194 -19.58 9.70 -10.65
N LYS A 195 -18.35 10.13 -10.96
CA LYS A 195 -17.41 9.34 -11.74
C LYS A 195 -16.99 8.05 -11.05
N LEU A 196 -16.75 8.10 -9.74
CA LEU A 196 -16.37 6.94 -8.94
C LEU A 196 -17.54 5.96 -8.82
N LEU A 197 -18.77 6.45 -8.63
CA LEU A 197 -19.99 5.63 -8.60
C LEU A 197 -20.26 4.99 -9.95
N THR A 198 -20.12 5.72 -11.06
CA THR A 198 -20.25 5.19 -12.43
C THR A 198 -19.34 3.97 -12.65
N PHE A 199 -18.09 4.04 -12.20
CA PHE A 199 -17.19 2.89 -12.25
C PHE A 199 -17.58 1.79 -11.26
N ALA A 200 -17.93 2.14 -10.02
CA ALA A 200 -18.28 1.17 -8.98
C ALA A 200 -19.54 0.37 -9.35
N ASN A 201 -20.50 0.99 -10.03
CA ASN A 201 -21.72 0.34 -10.53
C ASN A 201 -21.48 -0.50 -11.81
N GLY A 202 -20.27 -0.47 -12.39
CA GLY A 202 -19.93 -1.21 -13.60
C GLY A 202 -20.41 -0.57 -14.90
N GLU A 203 -20.89 0.67 -14.86
CA GLU A 203 -21.33 1.45 -16.03
C GLU A 203 -20.14 1.90 -16.89
N ALA A 204 -18.98 2.06 -16.27
CA ALA A 204 -17.71 2.33 -16.93
C ALA A 204 -16.77 1.15 -16.79
N ARG A 205 -16.07 0.79 -17.87
CA ARG A 205 -15.11 -0.31 -17.89
C ARG A 205 -13.75 0.08 -17.30
N LEU A 206 -13.30 1.33 -17.50
CA LEU A 206 -11.96 1.78 -17.16
C LEU A 206 -12.02 3.01 -16.27
N LEU A 207 -11.30 2.97 -15.15
CA LEU A 207 -11.12 4.10 -14.26
C LEU A 207 -9.63 4.46 -14.15
N ILE A 208 -9.30 5.72 -14.41
CA ILE A 208 -7.98 6.32 -14.19
C ILE A 208 -8.11 7.28 -13.00
N THR A 209 -7.30 7.08 -11.99
CA THR A 209 -7.28 7.99 -10.83
C THR A 209 -5.97 7.89 -10.06
N LYS A 210 -5.81 8.73 -9.04
CA LYS A 210 -4.65 8.70 -8.16
C LYS A 210 -4.97 8.00 -6.84
N PRO A 211 -4.01 7.25 -6.26
CA PRO A 211 -4.22 6.64 -4.95
C PRO A 211 -4.65 7.63 -3.87
N LYS A 212 -4.17 8.87 -3.93
CA LYS A 212 -4.57 9.93 -2.99
C LYS A 212 -6.04 10.34 -3.08
N ILE A 213 -6.70 10.08 -4.22
CA ILE A 213 -8.10 10.42 -4.47
C ILE A 213 -8.98 9.21 -4.22
N GLY A 214 -8.70 8.09 -4.89
CA GLY A 214 -9.60 6.94 -4.95
C GLY A 214 -9.24 5.74 -4.07
N ALA A 215 -8.04 5.72 -3.42
CA ALA A 215 -7.62 4.56 -2.63
C ALA A 215 -8.26 4.47 -1.23
N TRP A 216 -9.27 5.29 -0.93
CA TRP A 216 -9.88 5.32 0.39
C TRP A 216 -11.40 5.17 0.33
N GLY A 217 -11.95 4.26 1.16
CA GLY A 217 -13.38 4.10 1.35
C GLY A 217 -14.16 3.35 0.26
N LEU A 218 -13.65 3.24 -0.97
CA LEU A 218 -14.36 2.63 -2.08
C LEU A 218 -14.34 1.10 -2.06
N ASN A 219 -15.41 0.50 -2.57
CA ASN A 219 -15.51 -0.93 -2.83
C ASN A 219 -15.60 -1.17 -4.33
N LEU A 220 -14.57 -1.78 -4.91
CA LEU A 220 -14.45 -2.02 -6.35
C LEU A 220 -14.27 -3.52 -6.66
N GLN A 221 -15.00 -4.39 -5.97
CA GLN A 221 -14.93 -5.85 -6.13
C GLN A 221 -15.35 -6.34 -7.52
N HIS A 222 -16.13 -5.55 -8.28
CA HIS A 222 -16.46 -5.87 -9.65
C HIS A 222 -15.24 -5.80 -10.58
N CYS A 223 -14.16 -5.15 -10.15
CA CYS A 223 -12.90 -5.05 -10.86
C CYS A 223 -11.89 -6.08 -10.30
N ALA A 224 -11.25 -6.82 -11.20
CA ALA A 224 -10.20 -7.80 -10.85
C ALA A 224 -8.90 -7.56 -11.63
N HIS A 225 -8.73 -6.39 -12.23
CA HIS A 225 -7.51 -6.00 -12.92
C HIS A 225 -7.09 -4.60 -12.46
N VAL A 226 -5.93 -4.51 -11.86
CA VAL A 226 -5.39 -3.26 -11.28
C VAL A 226 -4.04 -2.97 -11.93
N LEU A 227 -3.82 -1.75 -12.36
CA LEU A 227 -2.57 -1.34 -12.98
C LEU A 227 -1.98 -0.16 -12.21
N PHE A 228 -0.65 -0.20 -12.02
CA PHE A 228 0.08 0.81 -11.28
C PHE A 228 1.27 1.36 -12.06
N PHE A 229 1.51 2.65 -11.91
CA PHE A 229 2.85 3.18 -12.00
C PHE A 229 3.51 3.12 -10.61
N PRO A 230 4.75 2.65 -10.48
CA PRO A 230 5.38 2.45 -9.19
C PRO A 230 5.56 3.77 -8.44
N SER A 231 5.45 3.69 -7.12
CA SER A 231 5.78 4.80 -6.22
C SER A 231 6.47 4.27 -4.97
N HIS A 232 7.14 5.13 -4.22
CA HIS A 232 7.79 4.74 -2.96
C HIS A 232 6.82 4.47 -1.81
N SER A 233 5.52 4.72 -2.01
CA SER A 233 4.52 4.55 -0.98
C SER A 233 3.88 3.16 -1.04
N TYR A 234 4.36 2.26 -0.20
CA TYR A 234 3.73 0.95 -0.03
C TYR A 234 2.28 1.08 0.48
N GLU A 235 1.99 2.07 1.32
CA GLU A 235 0.64 2.34 1.78
C GLU A 235 -0.34 2.59 0.61
N GLN A 236 0.06 3.45 -0.34
CA GLN A 236 -0.78 3.76 -1.50
C GLN A 236 -0.98 2.53 -2.39
N TYR A 237 0.06 1.76 -2.60
CA TYR A 237 0.00 0.50 -3.33
C TYR A 237 -0.95 -0.48 -2.64
N TYR A 238 -0.72 -0.78 -1.37
CA TYR A 238 -1.54 -1.69 -0.59
C TYR A 238 -3.01 -1.28 -0.57
N GLN A 239 -3.29 -0.02 -0.24
CA GLN A 239 -4.65 0.50 -0.19
C GLN A 239 -5.32 0.47 -1.58
N GLY A 240 -4.57 0.76 -2.64
CA GLY A 240 -5.08 0.71 -4.01
C GLY A 240 -5.45 -0.70 -4.46
N VAL A 241 -4.61 -1.70 -4.18
CA VAL A 241 -4.91 -3.11 -4.46
C VAL A 241 -6.13 -3.59 -3.67
N ARG A 242 -6.22 -3.20 -2.38
CA ARG A 242 -7.32 -3.58 -1.49
C ARG A 242 -8.68 -2.96 -1.86
N ARG A 243 -8.78 -2.09 -2.86
CA ARG A 243 -10.08 -1.68 -3.42
C ARG A 243 -10.74 -2.82 -4.21
N CYS A 244 -9.93 -3.63 -4.88
CA CYS A 244 -10.37 -4.75 -5.71
C CYS A 244 -10.17 -6.10 -5.00
N TRP A 245 -9.01 -6.31 -4.38
CA TRP A 245 -8.65 -7.54 -3.67
C TRP A 245 -9.04 -7.45 -2.20
N ARG A 246 -10.29 -7.73 -1.93
CA ARG A 246 -10.88 -7.64 -0.58
C ARG A 246 -11.93 -8.72 -0.36
N PHE A 247 -12.38 -8.85 0.87
CA PHE A 247 -13.45 -9.77 1.22
C PHE A 247 -14.67 -9.59 0.30
N GLY A 248 -15.18 -10.71 -0.23
CA GLY A 248 -16.25 -10.74 -1.24
C GLY A 248 -15.77 -10.78 -2.69
N GLN A 249 -14.48 -10.58 -3.00
CA GLN A 249 -13.93 -10.83 -4.32
C GLN A 249 -13.90 -12.34 -4.60
N GLN A 250 -14.45 -12.73 -5.74
CA GLN A 250 -14.53 -14.15 -6.14
C GLN A 250 -13.54 -14.54 -7.24
N ARG A 251 -12.92 -13.56 -7.91
CA ARG A 251 -12.00 -13.77 -9.03
C ARG A 251 -10.56 -13.51 -8.61
N PRO A 252 -9.60 -14.27 -9.15
CA PRO A 252 -8.19 -13.90 -9.03
C PRO A 252 -8.00 -12.45 -9.49
N VAL A 253 -7.30 -11.66 -8.68
CA VAL A 253 -7.00 -10.27 -9.01
C VAL A 253 -5.61 -10.20 -9.63
N LYS A 254 -5.55 -9.61 -10.83
CA LYS A 254 -4.30 -9.33 -11.52
C LYS A 254 -3.85 -7.91 -11.19
N VAL A 255 -2.57 -7.76 -10.85
CA VAL A 255 -1.92 -6.47 -10.63
C VAL A 255 -0.74 -6.34 -11.58
N ASP A 256 -0.82 -5.42 -12.52
CA ASP A 256 0.27 -5.10 -13.43
C ASP A 256 0.98 -3.81 -12.99
N ILE A 257 2.27 -3.89 -12.73
CA ILE A 257 3.10 -2.72 -12.37
C ILE A 257 3.97 -2.38 -13.58
N VAL A 258 3.76 -1.20 -14.15
CA VAL A 258 4.49 -0.76 -15.35
C VAL A 258 5.54 0.26 -14.96
N ALA A 259 6.80 -0.08 -15.16
CA ALA A 259 7.97 0.71 -14.80
C ALA A 259 8.99 0.78 -15.94
N THR A 260 9.97 1.66 -15.83
CA THR A 260 11.16 1.66 -16.67
C THR A 260 12.35 1.03 -15.94
N GLU A 261 13.43 0.78 -16.69
CA GLU A 261 14.71 0.34 -16.09
C GLU A 261 15.22 1.35 -15.05
N GLY A 262 15.03 2.65 -15.31
CA GLY A 262 15.40 3.72 -14.36
C GLY A 262 14.61 3.70 -13.06
N GLU A 263 13.40 3.12 -13.05
CA GLU A 263 12.54 2.99 -11.87
C GLU A 263 12.75 1.67 -11.10
N ARG A 264 13.71 0.82 -11.48
CA ARG A 264 13.98 -0.48 -10.83
C ARG A 264 14.18 -0.36 -9.31
N ASN A 265 14.88 0.68 -8.85
CA ASN A 265 15.09 0.92 -7.43
C ASN A 265 13.77 1.19 -6.66
N VAL A 266 12.78 1.78 -7.32
CA VAL A 266 11.45 2.00 -6.74
C VAL A 266 10.75 0.67 -6.51
N LEU A 267 10.82 -0.26 -7.49
CA LEU A 267 10.25 -1.61 -7.38
C LEU A 267 10.90 -2.40 -6.25
N VAL A 268 12.23 -2.41 -6.18
CA VAL A 268 12.99 -3.08 -5.11
C VAL A 268 12.60 -2.53 -3.74
N ASN A 269 12.49 -1.21 -3.61
CA ASN A 269 12.07 -0.59 -2.35
C ASN A 269 10.61 -0.89 -1.99
N LEU A 270 9.72 -0.95 -2.97
CA LEU A 270 8.32 -1.35 -2.76
C LEU A 270 8.24 -2.78 -2.23
N GLN A 271 8.97 -3.72 -2.84
CA GLN A 271 9.04 -5.12 -2.40
C GLN A 271 9.59 -5.23 -0.97
N ARG A 272 10.71 -4.55 -0.69
CA ARG A 272 11.29 -4.52 0.67
C ARG A 272 10.28 -4.06 1.72
N LYS A 273 9.47 -3.03 1.41
CA LYS A 273 8.43 -2.54 2.31
C LYS A 273 7.27 -3.53 2.46
N ALA A 274 6.91 -4.22 1.39
CA ALA A 274 5.91 -5.28 1.43
C ALA A 274 6.35 -6.43 2.36
N ASP A 275 7.59 -6.88 2.23
CA ASP A 275 8.16 -7.93 3.06
C ASP A 275 8.23 -7.49 4.54
N ALA A 276 8.65 -6.25 4.80
CA ALA A 276 8.68 -5.69 6.15
C ALA A 276 7.27 -5.61 6.77
N ALA A 277 6.26 -5.22 6.00
CA ALA A 277 4.88 -5.18 6.47
C ALA A 277 4.33 -6.58 6.78
N ASN A 278 4.63 -7.59 5.94
CA ASN A 278 4.23 -8.97 6.21
C ASN A 278 4.89 -9.50 7.48
N ASN A 279 6.20 -9.32 7.63
CA ASN A 279 6.91 -9.72 8.85
C ASN A 279 6.35 -9.02 10.09
N MET A 280 6.03 -7.74 10.01
CA MET A 280 5.38 -7.00 11.09
C MET A 280 4.07 -7.66 11.54
N PHE A 281 3.21 -8.02 10.60
CA PHE A 281 1.96 -8.69 10.93
C PHE A 281 2.18 -10.07 11.56
N ASP A 282 3.14 -10.83 11.06
CA ASP A 282 3.48 -12.15 11.61
C ASP A 282 3.97 -12.04 13.05
N GLN A 283 4.84 -11.08 13.36
CA GLN A 283 5.31 -10.80 14.71
C GLN A 283 4.16 -10.35 15.63
N LEU A 284 3.30 -9.44 15.16
CA LEU A 284 2.17 -8.96 15.95
C LEU A 284 1.18 -10.09 16.27
N VAL A 285 0.84 -10.93 15.29
CA VAL A 285 -0.07 -12.06 15.51
C VAL A 285 0.55 -13.08 16.46
N HIS A 286 1.84 -13.40 16.30
CA HIS A 286 2.55 -14.33 17.16
C HIS A 286 2.53 -13.86 18.62
N HIS A 287 3.02 -12.66 18.91
CA HIS A 287 3.07 -12.13 20.27
C HIS A 287 1.70 -11.80 20.87
N MET A 288 0.72 -11.45 20.01
CA MET A 288 -0.65 -11.26 20.46
C MET A 288 -1.26 -12.56 20.97
N ARG A 289 -1.03 -13.70 20.29
CA ARG A 289 -1.51 -15.01 20.74
C ARG A 289 -0.90 -15.41 22.07
N GLU A 290 0.39 -15.21 22.27
CA GLU A 290 1.08 -15.45 23.55
C GLU A 290 0.50 -14.57 24.66
N HIS A 291 0.32 -13.27 24.40
CA HIS A 291 -0.15 -12.30 25.38
C HIS A 291 -1.62 -12.52 25.82
N LEU A 292 -2.48 -12.93 24.87
CA LEU A 292 -3.90 -13.13 25.14
C LEU A 292 -4.23 -14.51 25.70
N ASN A 293 -3.26 -15.44 25.81
CA ASN A 293 -3.52 -16.84 26.16
C ASN A 293 -4.72 -17.40 25.40
N ILE A 294 -4.80 -17.13 24.08
CA ILE A 294 -5.88 -17.62 23.23
C ILE A 294 -5.73 -19.13 23.12
N ALA A 295 -6.34 -19.84 24.10
CA ALA A 295 -6.69 -21.23 23.92
C ALA A 295 -7.72 -21.27 22.76
N ILE A 296 -7.43 -22.03 21.72
CA ILE A 296 -8.39 -22.31 20.65
C ILE A 296 -9.64 -22.87 21.36
N PRO A 297 -10.82 -22.21 21.28
CA PRO A 297 -12.01 -22.81 21.81
C PRO A 297 -12.28 -24.06 20.95
N MET A 298 -11.99 -25.24 21.48
CA MET A 298 -12.58 -26.46 20.95
C MET A 298 -14.07 -26.34 21.25
N ASP A 299 -14.85 -26.34 20.18
CA ASP A 299 -16.32 -26.38 20.20
C ASP A 299 -17.05 -25.08 20.60
N HIS A 300 -17.11 -24.11 19.71
CA HIS A 300 -18.26 -23.23 19.64
C HIS A 300 -19.16 -23.68 18.46
N VAL A 301 -19.93 -24.73 18.69
CA VAL A 301 -21.17 -25.03 17.93
C VAL A 301 -22.28 -24.13 18.50
N GLY A 302 -22.13 -22.84 18.36
CA GLY A 302 -23.16 -21.87 18.63
C GLY A 302 -23.61 -21.30 17.29
N SER A 303 -24.89 -21.49 16.93
CA SER A 303 -25.48 -20.75 15.82
C SER A 303 -25.34 -19.25 16.11
N LEU A 304 -24.45 -18.58 15.39
CA LEU A 304 -24.42 -17.13 15.37
C LEU A 304 -25.73 -16.67 14.72
N GLU A 305 -26.64 -16.15 15.52
CA GLU A 305 -27.76 -15.39 14.98
C GLU A 305 -27.22 -14.22 14.20
N GLN A 306 -27.50 -14.22 12.91
CA GLN A 306 -27.08 -13.16 12.00
C GLN A 306 -27.83 -11.89 12.39
N PRO A 307 -27.14 -10.79 12.75
CA PRO A 307 -27.82 -9.53 13.05
C PRO A 307 -28.66 -9.08 11.86
N LEU A 308 -29.88 -8.60 12.11
CA LEU A 308 -30.85 -8.18 11.09
C LEU A 308 -30.37 -7.04 10.17
N TRP A 309 -29.19 -6.47 10.43
CA TRP A 309 -28.60 -5.38 9.66
C TRP A 309 -27.38 -5.83 8.80
N LEU A 310 -27.07 -7.10 8.76
CA LEU A 310 -26.08 -7.74 7.90
C LEU A 310 -26.80 -8.41 6.71
#